data_cd72a637061740c5b9090d374362b965
#
_entry.id   cd72a637061740c5b9090d374362b965
#
_cell.length_a   1.000
_cell.length_b   1.000
_cell.length_c   1.000
_cell.angle_alpha   90.00
_cell.angle_beta   90.00
_cell.angle_gamma   90.00
#
_symmetry.space_group_name_H-M   'P 1'
#
loop_
_entity.id
_entity.type
_entity.pdbx_description
1 polymer ?
#
loop_
_entity_poly.entity_id
_entity_poly.type
_entity_poly.pdbx_seq_one_letter_code
_entity_poly.pdbx_strand_id
1 'polypeptide(L)'
;MNEIILSFKPEFFKALLTGKKHFEYSSRIPEKETVAYLYLSSPAKMIVGKMILGQRNNIQNFLENSDLENSSRPYLENHLQEGAKYFSPIYSLSLLDSPISLKQAKELSPKFKAPQGYSYVTNYKELHNFLENSVFSTFEINPSNGLDLLGLFTKDIVKKYEQEITTPLYLELYI
;
A
#
# COMPACT_ATOMS: atom_id res chain seq x y z
N MET A 1 4.90 14.48 7.35
CA MET A 1 4.42 13.18 6.83
C MET A 1 5.48 12.15 7.11
N ASN A 2 5.10 10.97 7.57
CA ASN A 2 6.06 9.87 7.73
C ASN A 2 6.41 9.27 6.36
N GLU A 3 7.62 8.71 6.26
CA GLU A 3 8.03 7.98 5.06
C GLU A 3 8.61 6.63 5.48
N ILE A 4 8.00 5.57 4.99
CA ILE A 4 8.36 4.20 5.35
C ILE A 4 8.60 3.34 4.11
N ILE A 5 9.33 2.25 4.28
CA ILE A 5 9.34 1.13 3.34
C ILE A 5 8.47 0.05 3.97
N LEU A 6 7.39 -0.29 3.30
CA LEU A 6 6.40 -1.26 3.76
C LEU A 6 6.59 -2.56 2.99
N SER A 7 6.73 -3.66 3.73
CA SER A 7 6.72 -4.99 3.13
C SER A 7 5.30 -5.33 2.69
N PHE A 8 5.15 -5.73 1.44
CA PHE A 8 3.87 -5.92 0.80
C PHE A 8 3.87 -7.26 0.04
N LYS A 9 2.85 -8.07 0.28
CA LYS A 9 2.76 -9.35 -0.43
C LYS A 9 2.36 -9.13 -1.89
N PRO A 10 2.90 -9.90 -2.84
CA PRO A 10 2.52 -9.80 -4.25
C PRO A 10 1.02 -9.91 -4.51
N GLU A 11 0.32 -10.77 -3.80
CA GLU A 11 -1.13 -10.92 -3.90
C GLU A 11 -1.91 -9.66 -3.51
N PHE A 12 -1.42 -8.92 -2.50
CA PHE A 12 -2.02 -7.65 -2.10
C PHE A 12 -1.70 -6.54 -3.09
N PHE A 13 -0.51 -6.58 -3.69
CA PHE A 13 -0.15 -5.67 -4.77
C PHE A 13 -1.04 -5.89 -5.99
N LYS A 14 -1.32 -7.12 -6.37
CA LYS A 14 -2.29 -7.43 -7.41
C LYS A 14 -3.69 -6.89 -7.07
N ALA A 15 -4.14 -7.04 -5.83
CA ALA A 15 -5.41 -6.49 -5.37
C ALA A 15 -5.44 -4.96 -5.44
N LEU A 16 -4.32 -4.30 -5.15
CA LEU A 16 -4.14 -2.86 -5.28
C LEU A 16 -4.21 -2.42 -6.75
N LEU A 17 -3.48 -3.08 -7.63
CA LEU A 17 -3.46 -2.80 -9.08
C LEU A 17 -4.82 -3.00 -9.75
N THR A 18 -5.60 -3.95 -9.30
CA THR A 18 -6.94 -4.25 -9.85
C THR A 18 -8.07 -3.47 -9.17
N GLY A 19 -7.74 -2.50 -8.31
CA GLY A 19 -8.71 -1.68 -7.59
C GLY A 19 -9.51 -2.41 -6.51
N LYS A 20 -9.09 -3.62 -6.13
CA LYS A 20 -9.74 -4.42 -5.08
C LYS A 20 -9.29 -4.07 -3.67
N LYS A 21 -8.18 -3.36 -3.52
CA LYS A 21 -7.63 -2.96 -2.22
C LYS A 21 -7.64 -1.44 -2.09
N HIS A 22 -8.45 -0.95 -1.15
CA HIS A 22 -8.59 0.47 -0.86
C HIS A 22 -8.05 0.88 0.51
N PHE A 23 -7.78 -0.10 1.35
CA PHE A 23 -7.30 0.12 2.72
C PHE A 23 -6.12 -0.79 3.02
N GLU A 24 -5.19 -0.27 3.78
CA GLU A 24 -4.14 -1.07 4.41
C GLU A 24 -4.54 -1.45 5.82
N TYR A 25 -4.47 -2.74 6.12
CA TYR A 25 -4.78 -3.31 7.42
C TYR A 25 -3.51 -3.79 8.09
N SER A 26 -3.29 -3.40 9.33
CA SER A 26 -2.07 -3.76 10.04
C SER A 26 -2.25 -3.74 11.56
N SER A 27 -1.44 -4.53 12.25
CA SER A 27 -1.27 -4.42 13.70
C SER A 27 -0.34 -3.25 14.08
N ARG A 28 0.47 -2.79 13.13
CA ARG A 28 1.46 -1.72 13.32
C ARG A 28 1.54 -0.87 12.04
N ILE A 29 1.14 0.36 12.12
CA ILE A 29 1.25 1.35 11.04
C ILE A 29 1.38 2.73 11.68
N PRO A 30 2.13 3.68 11.09
CA PRO A 30 2.20 5.04 11.62
C PRO A 30 0.82 5.67 11.77
N GLU A 31 0.66 6.52 12.77
CA GLU A 31 -0.62 7.14 13.11
C GLU A 31 -1.06 8.17 12.08
N LYS A 32 -0.12 9.00 11.66
CA LYS A 32 -0.36 10.10 10.73
C LYS A 32 -0.27 9.65 9.28
N GLU A 33 -0.75 10.48 8.39
CA GLU A 33 -0.57 10.31 6.96
C GLU A 33 0.88 9.96 6.60
N THR A 34 1.06 8.98 5.74
CA THR A 34 2.35 8.32 5.52
C THR A 34 2.55 8.02 4.03
N VAL A 35 3.74 8.32 3.55
CA VAL A 35 4.26 7.78 2.28
C VAL A 35 4.81 6.39 2.54
N ALA A 36 4.25 5.38 1.92
CA ALA A 36 4.72 4.01 2.06
C ALA A 36 5.31 3.51 0.72
N TYR A 37 6.63 3.43 0.64
CA TYR A 37 7.31 2.76 -0.47
C TYR A 37 7.07 1.26 -0.38
N LEU A 38 6.60 0.66 -1.46
CA LEU A 38 6.15 -0.73 -1.49
C LEU A 38 7.30 -1.66 -1.86
N TYR A 39 7.79 -2.39 -0.87
CA TYR A 39 8.72 -3.49 -1.09
C TYR A 39 7.93 -4.79 -1.23
N LEU A 40 7.89 -5.33 -2.44
CA LEU A 40 7.28 -6.62 -2.67
C LEU A 40 8.18 -7.74 -2.15
N SER A 41 7.63 -8.56 -1.28
CA SER A 41 8.31 -9.72 -0.73
C SER A 41 8.54 -10.81 -1.78
N SER A 42 9.15 -11.93 -1.37
CA SER A 42 9.38 -13.07 -2.27
C SER A 42 8.10 -13.48 -3.01
N PRO A 43 8.17 -13.85 -4.30
CA PRO A 43 9.39 -14.04 -5.10
C PRO A 43 9.98 -12.76 -5.72
N ALA A 44 9.24 -11.65 -5.74
CA ALA A 44 9.62 -10.43 -6.46
C ALA A 44 10.87 -9.76 -5.91
N LYS A 45 10.92 -9.52 -4.59
CA LYS A 45 12.05 -8.89 -3.88
C LYS A 45 12.48 -7.57 -4.53
N MET A 46 11.56 -6.62 -4.67
CA MET A 46 11.80 -5.34 -5.30
C MET A 46 10.92 -4.22 -4.72
N ILE A 47 11.39 -2.99 -4.80
CA ILE A 47 10.58 -1.79 -4.55
C ILE A 47 9.90 -1.41 -5.87
N VAL A 48 8.58 -1.36 -5.90
CA VAL A 48 7.79 -1.17 -7.13
C VAL A 48 7.12 0.18 -7.22
N GLY A 49 7.02 0.90 -6.13
CA GLY A 49 6.33 2.19 -6.09
C GLY A 49 6.11 2.67 -4.68
N LYS A 50 5.17 3.58 -4.54
CA LYS A 50 4.73 4.10 -3.25
C LYS A 50 3.23 4.31 -3.23
N MET A 51 2.63 4.28 -2.06
CA MET A 51 1.25 4.69 -1.83
C MET A 51 1.20 5.77 -0.76
N ILE A 52 0.19 6.61 -0.83
CA ILE A 52 -0.14 7.56 0.22
C ILE A 52 -1.21 6.92 1.11
N LEU A 53 -0.87 6.70 2.35
CA LEU A 53 -1.78 6.22 3.37
C LEU A 53 -2.33 7.39 4.16
N GLY A 54 -3.64 7.46 4.30
CA GLY A 54 -4.29 8.39 5.21
C GLY A 54 -4.05 8.04 6.68
N GLN A 55 -4.54 8.89 7.55
CA GLN A 55 -4.48 8.67 9.00
C GLN A 55 -5.09 7.30 9.35
N ARG A 56 -4.41 6.56 10.22
CA ARG A 56 -4.91 5.27 10.68
C ARG A 56 -6.14 5.40 11.56
N ASN A 57 -7.02 4.42 11.47
CA ASN A 57 -8.20 4.28 12.31
C ASN A 57 -8.09 2.98 13.11
N ASN A 58 -8.49 3.02 14.37
CA ASN A 58 -8.59 1.82 15.18
C ASN A 58 -9.86 1.05 14.79
N ILE A 59 -9.71 -0.22 14.40
CA ILE A 59 -10.82 -1.06 13.91
C ILE A 59 -11.89 -1.23 14.99
N GLN A 60 -11.50 -1.54 16.22
CA GLN A 60 -12.42 -1.76 17.33
C GLN A 60 -13.25 -0.50 17.62
N ASN A 61 -12.58 0.66 17.74
CA ASN A 61 -13.26 1.93 17.96
C ASN A 61 -14.20 2.28 16.82
N PHE A 62 -13.81 2.01 15.59
CA PHE A 62 -14.62 2.26 14.41
C PHE A 62 -15.87 1.40 14.40
N LEU A 63 -15.77 0.11 14.72
CA LEU A 63 -16.90 -0.81 14.83
C LEU A 63 -17.88 -0.42 15.94
N GLU A 64 -17.38 0.10 17.07
CA GLU A 64 -18.21 0.50 18.23
C GLU A 64 -18.94 1.82 18.02
N ASN A 65 -18.35 2.76 17.24
CA ASN A 65 -18.83 4.14 17.12
C ASN A 65 -19.42 4.49 15.75
N SER A 66 -19.48 3.54 14.82
CA SER A 66 -19.98 3.78 13.46
C SER A 66 -21.27 3.01 13.20
N ASP A 67 -22.25 3.70 12.59
CA ASP A 67 -23.47 3.08 12.05
C ASP A 67 -23.17 2.38 10.72
N LEU A 68 -22.16 1.48 10.73
CA LEU A 68 -21.84 0.68 9.56
C LEU A 68 -22.93 -0.34 9.27
N GLU A 69 -23.66 -0.09 8.21
CA GLU A 69 -24.61 -1.09 7.70
C GLU A 69 -23.86 -2.28 7.09
N ASN A 70 -24.14 -3.40 7.61
CA ASN A 70 -24.19 -4.78 7.14
C ASN A 70 -23.06 -5.38 6.29
N SER A 71 -22.52 -4.76 5.24
CA SER A 71 -21.55 -5.44 4.38
C SER A 71 -20.08 -5.22 4.77
N SER A 72 -19.78 -4.07 5.34
CA SER A 72 -18.40 -3.70 5.71
C SER A 72 -18.03 -4.17 7.12
N ARG A 73 -19.01 -4.29 8.02
CA ARG A 73 -18.78 -4.74 9.39
C ARG A 73 -18.16 -6.13 9.47
N PRO A 74 -18.70 -7.18 8.80
CA PRO A 74 -18.07 -8.51 8.82
C PRO A 74 -16.65 -8.51 8.26
N TYR A 75 -16.39 -7.68 7.28
CA TYR A 75 -15.07 -7.54 6.67
C TYR A 75 -14.04 -6.98 7.65
N LEU A 76 -14.40 -5.90 8.37
CA LEU A 76 -13.54 -5.32 9.41
C LEU A 76 -13.36 -6.25 10.61
N GLU A 77 -14.42 -6.92 11.03
CA GLU A 77 -14.38 -7.92 12.10
C GLU A 77 -13.44 -9.07 11.75
N ASN A 78 -13.45 -9.53 10.50
CA ASN A 78 -12.54 -10.56 10.02
C ASN A 78 -11.07 -10.10 10.09
N HIS A 79 -10.76 -8.88 9.64
CA HIS A 79 -9.41 -8.33 9.76
C HIS A 79 -8.95 -8.20 11.21
N LEU A 80 -9.86 -7.81 12.11
CA LEU A 80 -9.58 -7.75 13.55
C LEU A 80 -9.24 -9.14 14.11
N GLN A 81 -9.99 -10.17 13.72
CA GLN A 81 -9.74 -11.57 14.11
C GLN A 81 -8.40 -12.08 13.57
N GLU A 82 -8.00 -11.67 12.39
CA GLU A 82 -6.71 -11.99 11.77
C GLU A 82 -5.51 -11.24 12.40
N GLY A 83 -5.75 -10.37 13.38
CA GLY A 83 -4.73 -9.68 14.15
C GLY A 83 -4.45 -8.24 13.73
N ALA A 84 -5.13 -7.71 12.75
CA ALA A 84 -5.07 -6.28 12.44
C ALA A 84 -5.71 -5.46 13.56
N LYS A 85 -5.12 -4.33 13.91
CA LYS A 85 -5.65 -3.38 14.90
C LYS A 85 -6.13 -2.08 14.26
N TYR A 86 -5.52 -1.75 13.13
CA TYR A 86 -5.70 -0.48 12.43
C TYR A 86 -5.99 -0.70 10.96
N PHE A 87 -6.67 0.27 10.37
CA PHE A 87 -6.77 0.41 8.93
C PHE A 87 -6.49 1.86 8.54
N SER A 88 -5.90 2.04 7.36
CA SER A 88 -5.63 3.35 6.76
C SER A 88 -6.17 3.37 5.35
N PRO A 89 -6.88 4.43 4.93
CA PRO A 89 -7.29 4.57 3.54
C PRO A 89 -6.05 4.76 2.66
N ILE A 90 -6.07 4.18 1.47
CA ILE A 90 -5.06 4.37 0.46
C ILE A 90 -5.58 5.46 -0.49
N TYR A 91 -4.92 6.61 -0.54
CA TYR A 91 -5.35 7.73 -1.37
C TYR A 91 -4.84 7.63 -2.81
N SER A 92 -3.61 7.23 -2.98
CA SER A 92 -2.99 7.11 -4.29
C SER A 92 -1.96 6.00 -4.33
N LEU A 93 -1.70 5.50 -5.52
CA LEU A 93 -0.63 4.58 -5.86
C LEU A 93 0.26 5.24 -6.91
N SER A 94 1.54 5.28 -6.69
CA SER A 94 2.53 5.75 -7.65
C SER A 94 3.49 4.61 -7.97
N LEU A 95 3.53 4.18 -9.22
CA LEU A 95 4.41 3.10 -9.67
C LEU A 95 5.72 3.66 -10.20
N LEU A 96 6.84 3.06 -9.81
CA LEU A 96 8.15 3.36 -10.39
C LEU A 96 8.17 2.95 -11.87
N ASP A 97 8.71 3.80 -12.73
CA ASP A 97 8.93 3.44 -14.12
C ASP A 97 9.90 2.25 -14.25
N SER A 98 10.85 2.19 -13.33
CA SER A 98 11.80 1.06 -13.21
C SER A 98 11.85 0.58 -11.76
N PRO A 99 11.30 -0.60 -11.45
CA PRO A 99 11.41 -1.19 -10.11
C PRO A 99 12.86 -1.36 -9.67
N ILE A 100 13.08 -1.25 -8.35
CA ILE A 100 14.41 -1.36 -7.74
C ILE A 100 14.52 -2.74 -7.10
N SER A 101 15.42 -3.58 -7.59
CA SER A 101 15.66 -4.89 -6.99
C SER A 101 16.26 -4.78 -5.58
N LEU A 102 16.12 -5.83 -4.78
CA LEU A 102 16.77 -5.92 -3.47
C LEU A 102 18.29 -5.72 -3.59
N LYS A 103 18.91 -6.23 -4.65
CA LYS A 103 20.33 -6.06 -4.94
C LYS A 103 20.68 -4.59 -5.12
N GLN A 104 19.96 -3.88 -5.98
CA GLN A 104 20.16 -2.45 -6.24
C GLN A 104 19.92 -1.61 -4.97
N ALA A 105 18.89 -1.92 -4.18
CA ALA A 105 18.64 -1.25 -2.91
C ALA A 105 19.81 -1.41 -1.92
N LYS A 106 20.43 -2.59 -1.88
CA LYS A 106 21.63 -2.86 -1.06
C LYS A 106 22.90 -2.20 -1.61
N GLU A 107 23.01 -2.04 -2.92
CA GLU A 107 24.10 -1.28 -3.53
C GLU A 107 24.02 0.21 -3.16
N LEU A 108 22.81 0.78 -3.15
CA LEU A 108 22.57 2.16 -2.71
C LEU A 108 22.77 2.32 -1.21
N SER A 109 22.27 1.41 -0.43
CA SER A 109 22.35 1.43 1.04
C SER A 109 22.73 0.04 1.56
N PRO A 110 24.02 -0.24 1.79
CA PRO A 110 24.51 -1.57 2.17
C PRO A 110 23.86 -2.14 3.44
N LYS A 111 23.37 -1.29 4.33
CA LYS A 111 22.64 -1.69 5.54
C LYS A 111 21.17 -2.02 5.30
N PHE A 112 20.67 -1.81 4.07
CA PHE A 112 19.27 -2.08 3.76
C PHE A 112 18.93 -3.55 3.97
N LYS A 113 17.84 -3.76 4.69
CA LYS A 113 17.21 -5.07 4.87
C LYS A 113 15.74 -4.97 4.52
N ALA A 114 15.24 -5.96 3.80
CA ALA A 114 13.81 -6.09 3.56
C ALA A 114 13.05 -6.09 4.90
N PRO A 115 12.13 -5.16 5.13
CA PRO A 115 11.42 -5.10 6.40
C PRO A 115 10.47 -6.30 6.56
N GLN A 116 10.24 -6.75 7.78
CA GLN A 116 9.20 -7.76 8.09
C GLN A 116 7.80 -7.13 8.23
N GLY A 117 7.72 -5.86 8.42
CA GLY A 117 6.52 -5.03 8.43
C GLY A 117 6.86 -3.74 7.70
N TYR A 118 7.33 -2.75 8.45
CA TYR A 118 7.88 -1.54 7.84
C TYR A 118 9.16 -1.07 8.55
N SER A 119 9.92 -0.24 7.85
CA SER A 119 11.04 0.52 8.40
C SER A 119 10.98 1.95 7.87
N TYR A 120 11.51 2.90 8.64
CA TYR A 120 11.61 4.27 8.16
C TYR A 120 12.65 4.37 7.05
N VAL A 121 12.29 4.95 5.91
CA VAL A 121 13.18 5.08 4.74
C VAL A 121 14.36 6.00 5.05
N THR A 122 14.19 6.94 5.97
CA THR A 122 15.24 7.86 6.45
C THR A 122 16.44 7.15 7.08
N ASN A 123 16.29 5.87 7.48
CA ASN A 123 17.40 5.03 7.93
C ASN A 123 18.37 4.67 6.79
N TYR A 124 17.96 4.89 5.53
CA TYR A 124 18.67 4.51 4.30
C TYR A 124 18.80 5.71 3.38
N LYS A 125 19.66 6.65 3.75
CA LYS A 125 19.77 7.98 3.12
C LYS A 125 19.93 7.94 1.60
N GLU A 126 20.85 7.13 1.11
CA GLU A 126 21.14 7.04 -0.34
C GLU A 126 19.96 6.42 -1.10
N LEU A 127 19.34 5.40 -0.54
CA LEU A 127 18.13 4.79 -1.11
C LEU A 127 16.96 5.79 -1.09
N HIS A 128 16.79 6.52 0.01
CA HIS A 128 15.76 7.56 0.13
C HIS A 128 15.94 8.64 -0.94
N ASN A 129 17.14 9.19 -1.06
CA ASN A 129 17.46 10.20 -2.08
C ASN A 129 17.21 9.67 -3.50
N PHE A 130 17.54 8.42 -3.76
CA PHE A 130 17.28 7.77 -5.05
C PHE A 130 15.78 7.69 -5.32
N LEU A 131 14.99 7.24 -4.36
CA LEU A 131 13.54 7.14 -4.47
C LEU A 131 12.87 8.50 -4.67
N GLU A 132 13.30 9.54 -3.96
CA GLU A 132 12.77 10.91 -4.12
C GLU A 132 13.00 11.48 -5.53
N ASN A 133 14.10 11.12 -6.18
CA ASN A 133 14.46 11.56 -7.52
C ASN A 133 14.00 10.61 -8.63
N SER A 134 13.32 9.53 -8.30
CA SER A 134 12.81 8.56 -9.26
C SER A 134 11.53 9.05 -9.94
N VAL A 135 11.28 8.53 -11.14
CA VAL A 135 10.07 8.84 -11.91
C VAL A 135 8.95 7.85 -11.55
N PHE A 136 7.78 8.40 -11.28
CA PHE A 136 6.59 7.65 -10.91
C PHE A 136 5.41 8.01 -11.81
N SER A 137 4.55 7.04 -12.06
CA SER A 137 3.20 7.23 -12.61
C SER A 137 2.17 7.05 -11.50
N THR A 138 1.32 8.04 -11.29
CA THR A 138 0.40 8.12 -10.12
C THR A 138 -1.05 7.88 -10.50
N PHE A 139 -1.74 7.12 -9.67
CA PHE A 139 -3.16 6.76 -9.80
C PHE A 139 -3.90 7.07 -8.50
N GLU A 140 -5.02 7.79 -8.58
CA GLU A 140 -5.88 8.07 -7.44
C GLU A 140 -6.74 6.85 -7.11
N ILE A 141 -6.80 6.48 -5.82
CA ILE A 141 -7.56 5.33 -5.33
C ILE A 141 -8.80 5.77 -4.55
N ASN A 142 -8.63 6.60 -3.54
CA ASN A 142 -9.70 7.20 -2.74
C ASN A 142 -9.56 8.73 -2.77
N PRO A 143 -10.05 9.40 -3.81
CA PRO A 143 -9.86 10.85 -3.96
C PRO A 143 -10.61 11.67 -2.92
N SER A 144 -11.66 11.15 -2.32
CA SER A 144 -12.35 11.78 -1.21
C SER A 144 -11.82 11.23 0.12
N ASN A 145 -11.54 12.10 1.08
CA ASN A 145 -11.17 11.74 2.46
C ASN A 145 -12.23 10.88 3.19
N GLY A 146 -13.21 10.40 2.46
CA GLY A 146 -14.27 9.57 2.99
C GLY A 146 -13.75 8.18 3.28
N LEU A 147 -13.99 7.74 4.49
CA LEU A 147 -14.02 6.34 4.87
C LEU A 147 -15.24 5.69 4.19
N ASP A 148 -15.35 5.84 2.88
CA ASP A 148 -16.37 5.14 2.13
C ASP A 148 -15.95 3.69 1.96
N LEU A 149 -16.14 2.95 3.04
CA LEU A 149 -15.93 1.51 3.08
C LEU A 149 -16.87 0.75 2.15
N LEU A 150 -17.94 1.40 1.70
CA LEU A 150 -18.96 0.84 0.84
C LEU A 150 -18.64 1.03 -0.65
N GLY A 151 -17.80 2.00 -0.98
CA GLY A 151 -17.19 2.15 -2.29
C GLY A 151 -16.26 0.99 -2.67
N LEU A 152 -16.26 -0.02 -1.81
CA LEU A 152 -15.61 -1.29 -2.03
C LEU A 152 -16.04 -1.85 -3.38
N PHE A 153 -15.28 -1.59 -4.45
CA PHE A 153 -15.34 -2.42 -5.65
C PHE A 153 -16.58 -2.29 -6.50
N THR A 154 -16.85 -1.12 -7.00
CA THR A 154 -17.66 -1.09 -8.22
C THR A 154 -16.84 -1.76 -9.32
N LYS A 155 -17.48 -2.58 -10.13
CA LYS A 155 -16.88 -3.18 -11.34
C LYS A 155 -16.17 -2.14 -12.21
N ASP A 156 -16.61 -0.89 -12.14
CA ASP A 156 -16.05 0.25 -12.87
C ASP A 156 -14.68 0.68 -12.35
N ILE A 157 -14.44 0.64 -11.04
CA ILE A 157 -13.12 0.91 -10.45
C ILE A 157 -12.13 -0.16 -10.88
N VAL A 158 -12.50 -1.43 -10.79
CA VAL A 158 -11.66 -2.55 -11.24
C VAL A 158 -11.32 -2.38 -12.73
N LYS A 159 -12.32 -2.08 -13.55
CA LYS A 159 -12.14 -1.88 -14.98
C LYS A 159 -11.28 -0.68 -15.32
N LYS A 160 -11.41 0.42 -14.57
CA LYS A 160 -10.57 1.60 -14.71
C LYS A 160 -9.10 1.25 -14.45
N TYR A 161 -8.79 0.57 -13.36
CA TYR A 161 -7.42 0.18 -13.02
C TYR A 161 -6.85 -0.84 -14.01
N GLU A 162 -7.62 -1.79 -14.48
CA GLU A 162 -7.20 -2.73 -15.54
C GLU A 162 -6.84 -2.02 -16.85
N GLN A 163 -7.50 -0.90 -17.16
CA GLN A 163 -7.23 -0.12 -18.35
C GLN A 163 -6.06 0.88 -18.18
N GLU A 164 -5.90 1.46 -16.99
CA GLU A 164 -4.89 2.49 -16.72
C GLU A 164 -3.51 1.89 -16.38
N ILE A 165 -3.47 0.69 -15.80
CA ILE A 165 -2.21 0.01 -15.48
C ILE A 165 -1.77 -0.81 -16.68
N THR A 166 -1.19 -0.13 -17.63
CA THR A 166 -0.70 -0.70 -18.90
C THR A 166 0.77 -1.11 -18.89
N THR A 167 1.41 -1.18 -17.72
CA THR A 167 2.80 -1.64 -17.65
C THR A 167 2.87 -3.17 -17.57
N PRO A 168 3.17 -3.85 -18.69
CA PRO A 168 3.24 -5.32 -18.76
C PRO A 168 4.16 -5.92 -17.70
N LEU A 169 5.23 -5.21 -17.35
CA LEU A 169 6.24 -5.64 -16.38
C LEU A 169 5.62 -5.95 -15.01
N TYR A 170 4.67 -5.14 -14.55
CA TYR A 170 4.04 -5.35 -13.24
C TYR A 170 2.99 -6.47 -13.29
N LEU A 171 2.33 -6.64 -14.42
CA LEU A 171 1.34 -7.71 -14.61
C LEU A 171 2.02 -9.07 -14.82
N GLU A 172 3.11 -9.16 -15.57
CA GLU A 172 3.84 -10.40 -15.81
C GLU A 172 4.42 -11.01 -14.54
N LEU A 173 4.77 -10.18 -13.55
CA LEU A 173 5.31 -10.65 -12.27
C LEU A 173 4.25 -11.29 -11.36
N TYR A 174 2.94 -11.10 -11.61
CA TYR A 174 1.88 -11.43 -10.67
C TYR A 174 0.63 -12.07 -11.28
N ILE A 175 0.63 -12.30 -12.57
CA ILE A 175 -0.33 -13.13 -13.27
C ILE A 175 0.25 -14.53 -13.42
#